data_79f0f5d6034d8d219dfd6646e9b241c8
#
_entry.id   79f0f5d6034d8d219dfd6646e9b241c8
#
_cell.length_a   1.000
_cell.length_b   1.000
_cell.length_c   1.000
_cell.angle_alpha   90.00
_cell.angle_beta   90.00
_cell.angle_gamma   90.00
#
_symmetry.space_group_name_H-M   'P 1'
#
loop_
_entity.id
_entity.type
_entity.pdbx_description
1 polymer ?
#
loop_
_entity_poly.entity_id
_entity_poly.type
_entity_poly.pdbx_seq_one_letter_code
_entity_poly.pdbx_strand_id
1 'polypeptide(L)'
;MVLFLSGLVNGLGRAVTSSIELMNGTYFVISDSAEDIITVSNINAEVYEQVANELAGEVTTLDIQRMYLQKVGEEEKINVTYFAIEPGSFIEPELMEGISLAEADVENPIILDDDYMLEGIELSDTVIDSSTSIEFTVVGFSKNQMYGHTSVAFISTDSYTSIRENLNPHYEVSYHALVTNDEGIHDLDLEGVVIDDKQTVIESIPSYSAEHTTITMVVWLLVIISSVIIGVFYYIMTIQKEKQFAVMKSIGISMGQISIMIVCQVCFVACIGALLANILNTSMSFALPQTMPYYLEFTDALGVSAAFIVISVFSSLLSIIKVSKVDPMMVIGGEQ
;
A
#
# COMPACT_ATOMS: atom_id res chain seq x y z
N MET A 1 -18.81 -1.98 2.00
CA MET A 1 -18.04 -1.72 3.24
C MET A 1 -16.69 -2.43 3.23
N VAL A 2 -16.61 -3.75 3.03
CA VAL A 2 -15.31 -4.47 2.94
C VAL A 2 -14.43 -3.89 1.83
N LEU A 3 -14.95 -3.69 0.61
CA LEU A 3 -14.23 -3.04 -0.50
C LEU A 3 -13.67 -1.66 -0.13
N PHE A 4 -14.47 -0.83 0.52
CA PHE A 4 -14.05 0.51 0.93
C PHE A 4 -12.91 0.44 1.96
N LEU A 5 -13.03 -0.45 2.94
CA LEU A 5 -11.98 -0.64 3.94
C LEU A 5 -10.72 -1.25 3.34
N SER A 6 -10.81 -2.18 2.39
CA SER A 6 -9.64 -2.65 1.64
C SER A 6 -8.90 -1.50 0.95
N GLY A 7 -9.65 -0.61 0.27
CA GLY A 7 -9.03 0.56 -0.35
C GLY A 7 -8.40 1.52 0.65
N LEU A 8 -8.97 1.67 1.83
CA LEU A 8 -8.40 2.48 2.90
C LEU A 8 -7.13 1.84 3.50
N VAL A 9 -7.14 0.51 3.70
CA VAL A 9 -5.94 -0.24 4.16
C VAL A 9 -4.79 -0.06 3.21
N ASN A 10 -5.04 -0.28 1.92
CA ASN A 10 -4.00 -0.16 0.88
C ASN A 10 -3.50 1.29 0.77
N GLY A 11 -4.42 2.26 0.85
CA GLY A 11 -4.05 3.68 0.82
C GLY A 11 -3.21 4.10 2.02
N LEU A 12 -3.57 3.66 3.23
CA LEU A 12 -2.78 3.92 4.44
C LEU A 12 -1.42 3.21 4.38
N GLY A 13 -1.38 1.95 3.90
CA GLY A 13 -0.12 1.26 3.69
C GLY A 13 0.80 2.03 2.75
N ARG A 14 0.28 2.45 1.60
CA ARG A 14 1.05 3.25 0.62
C ARG A 14 1.52 4.59 1.16
N ALA A 15 0.74 5.25 2.01
CA ALA A 15 1.17 6.47 2.68
C ALA A 15 2.39 6.28 3.59
N VAL A 16 2.73 5.03 3.92
CA VAL A 16 3.93 4.69 4.71
C VAL A 16 5.07 4.18 3.84
N THR A 17 4.78 3.46 2.76
CA THR A 17 5.75 2.57 2.08
C THR A 17 6.04 2.92 0.63
N SER A 18 5.21 3.75 -0.02
CA SER A 18 5.19 3.84 -1.48
C SER A 18 6.51 4.27 -2.11
N SER A 19 7.31 5.12 -1.46
CA SER A 19 8.62 5.50 -2.00
C SER A 19 9.61 4.33 -2.04
N ILE A 20 9.56 3.43 -1.06
CA ILE A 20 10.39 2.20 -1.10
C ILE A 20 9.80 1.18 -2.08
N GLU A 21 8.46 1.04 -2.14
CA GLU A 21 7.79 0.13 -3.08
C GLU A 21 8.09 0.49 -4.55
N LEU A 22 8.02 1.77 -4.89
CA LEU A 22 8.23 2.29 -6.24
C LEU A 22 9.72 2.40 -6.62
N MET A 23 10.60 2.43 -5.63
CA MET A 23 12.06 2.51 -5.86
C MET A 23 12.55 1.31 -6.66
N ASN A 24 13.40 1.54 -7.64
CA ASN A 24 14.02 0.49 -8.45
C ASN A 24 15.23 -0.13 -7.74
N GLY A 25 15.04 -0.71 -6.56
CA GLY A 25 16.06 -1.38 -5.76
C GLY A 25 15.55 -2.72 -5.25
N THR A 26 16.37 -3.76 -5.26
CA THR A 26 15.99 -5.10 -4.83
C THR A 26 16.56 -5.44 -3.46
N TYR A 27 17.85 -5.16 -3.26
CA TYR A 27 18.59 -5.47 -2.04
C TYR A 27 19.06 -4.19 -1.37
N PHE A 28 18.94 -4.16 -0.06
CA PHE A 28 19.31 -3.05 0.80
C PHE A 28 20.35 -3.55 1.79
N VAL A 29 21.56 -2.97 1.75
CA VAL A 29 22.56 -3.20 2.78
C VAL A 29 22.33 -2.18 3.87
N ILE A 30 22.17 -2.61 5.10
CA ILE A 30 21.93 -1.77 6.28
C ILE A 30 22.81 -2.24 7.45
N SER A 31 23.02 -1.40 8.45
CA SER A 31 23.78 -1.79 9.63
C SER A 31 23.07 -2.90 10.41
N ASP A 32 23.81 -3.91 10.89
CA ASP A 32 23.29 -4.99 11.73
C ASP A 32 22.67 -4.50 13.05
N SER A 33 23.13 -3.35 13.53
CA SER A 33 22.61 -2.70 14.75
C SER A 33 21.28 -1.96 14.53
N ALA A 34 20.81 -1.83 13.29
CA ALA A 34 19.63 -1.07 12.92
C ALA A 34 18.31 -1.86 13.05
N GLU A 35 18.36 -3.18 13.31
CA GLU A 35 17.18 -4.05 13.38
C GLU A 35 16.24 -3.85 12.15
N ASP A 36 16.82 -3.88 10.96
CA ASP A 36 16.19 -3.73 9.64
C ASP A 36 15.55 -2.35 9.37
N ILE A 37 15.74 -1.37 10.25
CA ILE A 37 15.18 -0.02 10.12
C ILE A 37 16.18 0.92 9.43
N ILE A 38 15.93 1.28 8.16
CA ILE A 38 16.84 2.14 7.38
C ILE A 38 17.16 3.45 8.11
N THR A 39 16.16 4.13 8.67
CA THR A 39 16.35 5.49 9.23
C THR A 39 17.23 5.57 10.47
N VAL A 40 17.57 4.45 11.08
CA VAL A 40 18.51 4.38 12.22
C VAL A 40 19.81 3.65 11.87
N SER A 41 19.88 3.12 10.65
CA SER A 41 21.10 2.49 10.12
C SER A 41 22.20 3.52 9.90
N ASN A 42 23.44 3.09 10.05
CA ASN A 42 24.61 3.93 9.85
C ASN A 42 25.75 3.08 9.27
N ILE A 43 25.97 3.21 7.98
CA ILE A 43 27.02 2.54 7.21
C ILE A 43 28.13 3.53 6.96
N ASN A 44 29.34 3.18 7.31
CA ASN A 44 30.50 4.03 7.04
C ASN A 44 30.89 4.01 5.55
N ALA A 45 31.64 5.02 5.13
CA ALA A 45 32.10 5.15 3.75
C ALA A 45 33.02 3.98 3.31
N GLU A 46 33.72 3.32 4.24
CA GLU A 46 34.61 2.19 3.94
C GLU A 46 33.83 0.99 3.42
N VAL A 47 32.65 0.69 4.01
CA VAL A 47 31.77 -0.40 3.54
C VAL A 47 31.21 -0.06 2.15
N TYR A 48 30.81 1.20 1.91
CA TYR A 48 30.37 1.62 0.58
C TYR A 48 31.47 1.42 -0.48
N GLU A 49 32.70 1.86 -0.19
CA GLU A 49 33.84 1.68 -1.09
C GLU A 49 34.15 0.20 -1.33
N GLN A 50 34.07 -0.65 -0.31
CA GLN A 50 34.25 -2.09 -0.46
C GLN A 50 33.18 -2.67 -1.40
N VAL A 51 31.90 -2.41 -1.16
CA VAL A 51 30.80 -2.89 -2.01
C VAL A 51 30.96 -2.40 -3.44
N ALA A 52 31.23 -1.09 -3.63
CA ALA A 52 31.39 -0.49 -4.96
C ALA A 52 32.57 -1.08 -5.76
N ASN A 53 33.62 -1.55 -5.09
CA ASN A 53 34.79 -2.14 -5.75
C ASN A 53 34.64 -3.65 -6.02
N GLU A 54 33.93 -4.38 -5.16
CA GLU A 54 33.82 -5.84 -5.23
C GLU A 54 32.58 -6.32 -5.99
N LEU A 55 31.48 -5.53 -5.96
CA LEU A 55 30.24 -5.85 -6.66
C LEU A 55 30.39 -5.59 -8.15
N ALA A 56 29.93 -6.53 -8.99
CA ALA A 56 29.95 -6.37 -10.43
C ALA A 56 28.84 -5.45 -10.95
N GLY A 57 27.73 -5.38 -10.22
CA GLY A 57 26.57 -4.54 -10.52
C GLY A 57 26.68 -3.14 -9.94
N GLU A 58 25.70 -2.33 -10.23
CA GLU A 58 25.60 -0.96 -9.73
C GLU A 58 25.12 -0.95 -8.27
N VAL A 59 25.75 -0.11 -7.46
CA VAL A 59 25.33 0.19 -6.08
C VAL A 59 25.19 1.69 -5.93
N THR A 60 24.21 2.14 -5.16
CA THR A 60 23.96 3.55 -4.86
C THR A 60 23.63 3.74 -3.39
N THR A 61 23.76 4.96 -2.91
CA THR A 61 23.49 5.33 -1.52
C THR A 61 22.07 5.84 -1.35
N LEU A 62 21.49 5.60 -0.18
CA LEU A 62 20.20 6.13 0.23
C LEU A 62 20.28 6.63 1.66
N ASP A 63 19.93 7.90 1.87
CA ASP A 63 19.70 8.48 3.18
C ASP A 63 18.25 8.96 3.31
N ILE A 64 17.66 8.75 4.49
CA ILE A 64 16.27 9.13 4.77
C ILE A 64 16.24 10.00 6.02
N GLN A 65 15.75 11.23 5.89
CA GLN A 65 15.67 12.18 7.00
C GLN A 65 14.37 12.96 6.99
N ARG A 66 13.63 12.90 8.10
CA ARG A 66 12.43 13.72 8.26
C ARG A 66 12.82 15.15 8.68
N MET A 67 12.30 16.13 7.95
CA MET A 67 12.62 17.54 8.10
C MET A 67 11.37 18.41 7.85
N TYR A 68 11.59 19.72 7.68
CA TYR A 68 10.55 20.70 7.35
C TYR A 68 11.01 21.59 6.21
N LEU A 69 10.21 21.69 5.18
CA LEU A 69 10.34 22.69 4.12
C LEU A 69 9.50 23.93 4.42
N GLN A 70 9.90 25.03 3.83
CA GLN A 70 9.20 26.30 3.89
C GLN A 70 9.29 26.98 2.53
N LYS A 71 8.19 27.52 2.03
CA LYS A 71 8.22 28.33 0.81
C LYS A 71 8.80 29.71 1.12
N VAL A 72 9.59 30.28 0.20
CA VAL A 72 10.20 31.60 0.39
C VAL A 72 9.11 32.66 0.59
N GLY A 73 9.19 33.36 1.71
CA GLY A 73 8.24 34.43 2.06
C GLY A 73 7.01 33.95 2.83
N GLU A 74 6.88 32.68 3.14
CA GLU A 74 5.82 32.14 3.98
C GLU A 74 6.40 31.67 5.33
N GLU A 75 5.61 31.74 6.41
CA GLU A 75 6.04 31.26 7.75
C GLU A 75 5.61 29.82 8.00
N GLU A 76 4.74 29.27 7.14
CA GLU A 76 4.22 27.92 7.29
C GLU A 76 5.29 26.88 6.97
N LYS A 77 5.41 25.89 7.87
CA LYS A 77 6.34 24.76 7.72
C LYS A 77 5.60 23.54 7.23
N ILE A 78 6.08 22.97 6.15
CA ILE A 78 5.54 21.77 5.53
C ILE A 78 6.41 20.58 5.93
N ASN A 79 5.81 19.50 6.42
CA ASN A 79 6.56 18.26 6.71
C ASN A 79 7.10 17.67 5.42
N VAL A 80 8.35 17.21 5.46
CA VAL A 80 9.01 16.53 4.35
C VAL A 80 9.85 15.38 4.86
N THR A 81 9.93 14.31 4.08
CA THR A 81 10.96 13.28 4.25
C THR A 81 11.93 13.37 3.08
N TYR A 82 13.16 13.78 3.36
CA TYR A 82 14.22 13.75 2.34
C TYR A 82 14.67 12.32 2.07
N PHE A 83 14.70 11.97 0.81
CA PHE A 83 15.46 10.84 0.27
C PHE A 83 16.67 11.42 -0.45
N ALA A 84 17.83 11.31 0.17
CA ALA A 84 19.08 11.72 -0.44
C ALA A 84 19.64 10.56 -1.24
N ILE A 85 19.84 10.79 -2.52
CA ILE A 85 20.25 9.81 -3.52
C ILE A 85 21.38 10.36 -4.38
N GLU A 86 22.16 9.49 -5.02
CA GLU A 86 23.09 9.93 -6.04
C GLU A 86 22.32 10.37 -7.30
N PRO A 87 22.55 11.60 -7.81
CA PRO A 87 21.88 12.09 -9.02
C PRO A 87 22.12 11.16 -10.20
N GLY A 88 21.04 10.76 -10.90
CA GLY A 88 21.09 9.85 -12.03
C GLY A 88 21.20 8.37 -11.66
N SER A 89 21.14 8.02 -10.38
CA SER A 89 21.14 6.62 -9.94
C SER A 89 19.82 5.92 -10.35
N PHE A 90 19.86 4.59 -10.40
CA PHE A 90 18.71 3.77 -10.78
C PHE A 90 17.55 3.84 -9.77
N ILE A 91 17.75 4.42 -8.58
CA ILE A 91 16.71 4.63 -7.57
C ILE A 91 16.05 6.02 -7.65
N GLU A 92 16.47 6.87 -8.60
CA GLU A 92 15.81 8.16 -8.84
C GLU A 92 14.35 7.92 -9.25
N PRO A 93 13.37 8.70 -8.74
CA PRO A 93 11.95 8.44 -8.99
C PRO A 93 11.58 8.73 -10.45
N GLU A 94 10.55 8.04 -10.94
CA GLU A 94 9.93 8.39 -12.22
C GLU A 94 9.25 9.75 -12.11
N LEU A 95 9.59 10.64 -13.04
CA LEU A 95 9.09 12.02 -13.04
C LEU A 95 7.71 12.09 -13.70
N MET A 96 6.81 12.83 -13.08
CA MET A 96 5.57 13.27 -13.68
C MET A 96 5.77 14.53 -14.52
N GLU A 97 6.60 15.47 -14.05
CA GLU A 97 6.91 16.76 -14.68
C GLU A 97 8.31 17.23 -14.27
N GLY A 98 8.99 17.97 -15.14
CA GLY A 98 10.31 18.54 -14.85
C GLY A 98 11.48 17.74 -15.41
N ILE A 99 12.65 17.83 -14.77
CA ILE A 99 13.91 17.18 -15.15
C ILE A 99 14.51 16.43 -13.95
N SER A 100 15.41 15.49 -14.22
CA SER A 100 16.10 14.71 -13.19
C SER A 100 17.09 15.55 -12.38
N LEU A 101 17.48 15.04 -11.19
CA LEU A 101 18.52 15.69 -10.38
C LEU A 101 19.84 15.82 -11.14
N ALA A 102 20.16 14.81 -11.97
CA ALA A 102 21.40 14.80 -12.75
C ALA A 102 21.40 15.78 -13.94
N GLU A 103 20.23 16.09 -14.49
CA GLU A 103 20.09 17.02 -15.62
C GLU A 103 19.97 18.47 -15.18
N ALA A 104 19.75 18.73 -13.89
CA ALA A 104 19.53 20.04 -13.35
C ALA A 104 20.84 20.84 -13.26
N ASP A 105 20.89 22.01 -13.94
CA ASP A 105 22.02 22.96 -13.85
C ASP A 105 21.69 24.09 -12.85
N VAL A 106 21.35 23.68 -11.60
CA VAL A 106 21.05 24.60 -10.48
C VAL A 106 21.72 24.09 -9.20
N GLU A 107 21.96 25.03 -8.29
CA GLU A 107 22.44 24.68 -6.96
C GLU A 107 21.31 24.03 -6.14
N ASN A 108 21.58 22.88 -5.49
CA ASN A 108 20.62 22.13 -4.68
C ASN A 108 19.27 21.86 -5.42
N PRO A 109 19.27 21.03 -6.47
CA PRO A 109 18.03 20.61 -7.10
C PRO A 109 17.20 19.71 -6.15
N ILE A 110 15.87 19.85 -6.21
CA ILE A 110 14.93 19.02 -5.46
C ILE A 110 13.79 18.54 -6.35
N ILE A 111 13.47 17.24 -6.25
CA ILE A 111 12.27 16.65 -6.85
C ILE A 111 11.27 16.40 -5.72
N LEU A 112 10.06 16.92 -5.87
CA LEU A 112 9.01 16.82 -4.86
C LEU A 112 7.94 15.80 -5.28
N ASP A 113 7.22 15.25 -4.31
CA ASP A 113 5.97 14.52 -4.59
C ASP A 113 4.88 15.48 -5.08
N ASP A 114 3.93 14.97 -5.89
CA ASP A 114 2.85 15.79 -6.47
C ASP A 114 1.88 16.38 -5.42
N ASP A 115 1.85 15.85 -4.20
CA ASP A 115 1.09 16.43 -3.09
C ASP A 115 1.53 17.86 -2.76
N TYR A 116 2.81 18.21 -2.96
CA TYR A 116 3.30 19.58 -2.71
C TYR A 116 2.75 20.61 -3.71
N MET A 117 2.22 20.19 -4.86
CA MET A 117 1.48 21.07 -5.75
C MET A 117 0.19 21.60 -5.10
N LEU A 118 -0.42 20.82 -4.19
CA LEU A 118 -1.60 21.23 -3.43
C LEU A 118 -1.27 22.32 -2.40
N GLU A 119 -0.01 22.38 -1.96
CA GLU A 119 0.53 23.44 -1.10
C GLU A 119 0.97 24.67 -1.91
N GLY A 120 0.70 24.69 -3.22
CA GLY A 120 0.98 25.82 -4.10
C GLY A 120 2.46 25.96 -4.48
N ILE A 121 3.22 24.86 -4.46
CA ILE A 121 4.60 24.83 -4.94
C ILE A 121 4.60 24.47 -6.43
N GLU A 122 5.34 25.21 -7.24
CA GLU A 122 5.44 25.05 -8.68
C GLU A 122 6.89 24.78 -9.11
N LEU A 123 7.07 24.31 -10.38
CA LEU A 123 8.41 24.17 -10.95
C LEU A 123 9.18 25.49 -10.92
N SER A 124 10.47 25.42 -10.63
CA SER A 124 11.39 26.54 -10.47
C SER A 124 11.13 27.42 -9.23
N ASP A 125 10.19 27.07 -8.38
CA ASP A 125 10.07 27.71 -7.07
C ASP A 125 11.31 27.40 -6.22
N THR A 126 11.62 28.32 -5.30
CA THR A 126 12.63 28.10 -4.28
C THR A 126 11.94 27.73 -2.97
N VAL A 127 12.35 26.60 -2.38
CA VAL A 127 11.95 26.17 -1.05
C VAL A 127 13.16 26.10 -0.12
N ILE A 128 12.95 26.28 1.16
CA ILE A 128 14.03 26.40 2.16
C ILE A 128 13.88 25.26 3.16
N ASP A 129 14.98 24.60 3.50
CA ASP A 129 15.04 23.75 4.68
C ASP A 129 14.95 24.61 5.94
N SER A 130 13.90 24.42 6.74
CA SER A 130 13.61 25.27 7.90
C SER A 130 14.63 25.17 9.03
N SER A 131 15.49 24.15 9.03
CA SER A 131 16.47 23.90 10.11
C SER A 131 17.84 24.47 9.78
N THR A 132 18.23 24.45 8.51
CA THR A 132 19.55 24.86 8.04
C THR A 132 19.53 26.13 7.20
N SER A 133 18.34 26.55 6.74
CA SER A 133 18.15 27.64 5.79
C SER A 133 18.83 27.43 4.43
N ILE A 134 19.09 26.17 4.07
CA ILE A 134 19.56 25.81 2.72
C ILE A 134 18.40 25.97 1.76
N GLU A 135 18.64 26.65 0.65
CA GLU A 135 17.68 26.88 -0.42
C GLU A 135 17.78 25.77 -1.46
N PHE A 136 16.61 25.27 -1.90
CA PHE A 136 16.46 24.28 -2.96
C PHE A 136 15.65 24.85 -4.09
N THR A 137 16.01 24.53 -5.34
CA THR A 137 15.22 24.83 -6.52
C THR A 137 14.41 23.60 -6.93
N VAL A 138 13.09 23.73 -7.04
CA VAL A 138 12.20 22.65 -7.50
C VAL A 138 12.41 22.40 -8.98
N VAL A 139 12.97 21.25 -9.32
CA VAL A 139 13.32 20.88 -10.70
C VAL A 139 12.38 19.85 -11.29
N GLY A 140 11.62 19.14 -10.47
CA GLY A 140 10.68 18.12 -10.92
C GLY A 140 9.66 17.75 -9.88
N PHE A 141 8.61 17.07 -10.35
CA PHE A 141 7.61 16.42 -9.52
C PHE A 141 7.52 14.94 -9.87
N SER A 142 7.44 14.12 -8.84
CA SER A 142 7.18 12.68 -8.91
C SER A 142 5.81 12.37 -8.33
N LYS A 143 5.34 11.14 -8.46
CA LYS A 143 3.98 10.78 -8.04
C LYS A 143 3.96 9.66 -7.02
N ASN A 144 3.07 9.81 -6.02
CA ASN A 144 2.86 8.82 -4.97
C ASN A 144 4.13 8.48 -4.18
N GLN A 145 4.96 9.45 -3.90
CA GLN A 145 6.19 9.29 -3.13
C GLN A 145 5.95 9.61 -1.65
N MET A 146 5.63 8.59 -0.88
CA MET A 146 5.32 8.72 0.55
C MET A 146 6.19 7.79 1.39
N TYR A 147 6.60 8.28 2.57
CA TYR A 147 7.32 7.50 3.58
C TYR A 147 6.92 7.94 4.99
N GLY A 148 6.45 7.00 5.82
CA GLY A 148 6.05 7.30 7.20
C GLY A 148 4.98 8.38 7.32
N HIS A 149 3.95 8.36 6.45
CA HIS A 149 2.86 9.34 6.34
C HIS A 149 3.31 10.76 5.97
N THR A 150 4.45 10.90 5.31
CA THR A 150 4.97 12.20 4.86
C THR A 150 5.37 12.08 3.40
N SER A 151 5.00 13.08 2.60
CA SER A 151 5.42 13.17 1.20
C SER A 151 6.94 13.32 1.12
N VAL A 152 7.53 12.64 0.15
CA VAL A 152 8.98 12.56 -0.01
C VAL A 152 9.46 13.66 -0.94
N ALA A 153 10.66 14.14 -0.65
CA ALA A 153 11.44 14.97 -1.54
C ALA A 153 12.80 14.33 -1.80
N PHE A 154 13.16 14.21 -3.07
CA PHE A 154 14.45 13.67 -3.47
C PHE A 154 15.45 14.81 -3.62
N ILE A 155 16.61 14.67 -2.97
CA ILE A 155 17.73 15.61 -3.01
C ILE A 155 19.02 14.87 -3.33
N SER A 156 20.05 15.58 -3.74
CA SER A 156 21.36 14.97 -3.93
C SER A 156 22.03 14.61 -2.61
N THR A 157 22.88 13.59 -2.60
CA THR A 157 23.74 13.22 -1.46
C THR A 157 24.61 14.40 -1.01
N ASP A 158 25.06 15.26 -1.93
CA ASP A 158 25.87 16.45 -1.60
C ASP A 158 25.04 17.50 -0.84
N SER A 159 23.79 17.75 -1.27
CA SER A 159 22.87 18.65 -0.56
C SER A 159 22.55 18.13 0.84
N TYR A 160 22.37 16.80 0.96
CA TYR A 160 22.13 16.17 2.26
C TYR A 160 23.35 16.29 3.19
N THR A 161 24.56 16.04 2.67
CA THR A 161 25.81 16.24 3.42
C THR A 161 25.92 17.66 3.92
N SER A 162 25.59 18.65 3.09
CA SER A 162 25.57 20.06 3.47
C SER A 162 24.58 20.35 4.61
N ILE A 163 23.40 19.73 4.59
CA ILE A 163 22.42 19.81 5.69
C ILE A 163 23.03 19.24 6.98
N ARG A 164 23.64 18.05 6.90
CA ARG A 164 24.21 17.35 8.06
C ARG A 164 25.38 18.09 8.69
N GLU A 165 26.27 18.65 7.89
CA GLU A 165 27.38 19.47 8.33
C GLU A 165 26.93 20.76 9.01
N ASN A 166 25.88 21.42 8.50
CA ASN A 166 25.26 22.58 9.13
C ASN A 166 24.65 22.27 10.50
N LEU A 167 24.03 21.09 10.64
CA LEU A 167 23.44 20.64 11.91
C LEU A 167 24.48 20.13 12.90
N ASN A 168 25.55 19.51 12.41
CA ASN A 168 26.63 18.95 13.21
C ASN A 168 28.00 19.17 12.55
N PRO A 169 28.80 20.14 13.02
CA PRO A 169 30.14 20.42 12.46
C PRO A 169 31.15 19.26 12.55
N HIS A 170 30.83 18.20 13.28
CA HIS A 170 31.63 16.97 13.40
C HIS A 170 30.97 15.80 12.68
N TYR A 171 30.12 16.06 11.70
CA TYR A 171 29.48 15.00 10.91
C TYR A 171 30.53 14.24 10.11
N GLU A 172 30.52 12.93 10.27
CA GLU A 172 31.27 12.00 9.42
C GLU A 172 30.31 11.41 8.40
N VAL A 173 30.73 11.34 7.13
CA VAL A 173 29.89 10.84 6.05
C VAL A 173 29.54 9.37 6.32
N SER A 174 28.27 9.12 6.35
CA SER A 174 27.71 7.79 6.54
C SER A 174 26.37 7.71 5.82
N TYR A 175 25.95 6.50 5.50
CA TYR A 175 24.75 6.23 4.71
C TYR A 175 23.76 5.40 5.53
N HIS A 176 22.48 5.65 5.34
CA HIS A 176 21.45 4.81 5.97
C HIS A 176 21.30 3.46 5.27
N ALA A 177 21.43 3.40 3.94
CA ALA A 177 21.44 2.16 3.20
C ALA A 177 22.28 2.26 1.93
N LEU A 178 22.81 1.10 1.48
CA LEU A 178 23.27 0.94 0.11
C LEU A 178 22.23 0.10 -0.62
N VAL A 179 21.91 0.49 -1.85
CA VAL A 179 20.87 -0.16 -2.65
C VAL A 179 21.48 -0.74 -3.92
N THR A 180 21.13 -1.98 -4.23
CA THR A 180 21.58 -2.66 -5.44
C THR A 180 20.50 -3.60 -6.00
N ASN A 181 20.64 -3.95 -7.28
CA ASN A 181 19.85 -4.99 -7.92
C ASN A 181 20.65 -6.27 -8.19
N ASP A 182 21.93 -6.29 -7.79
CA ASP A 182 22.83 -7.42 -8.04
C ASP A 182 22.76 -8.43 -6.88
N GLU A 183 22.38 -9.68 -7.20
CA GLU A 183 22.38 -10.79 -6.23
C GLU A 183 23.77 -11.15 -5.70
N GLY A 184 24.84 -10.78 -6.43
CA GLY A 184 26.23 -10.98 -6.00
C GLY A 184 26.56 -10.29 -4.69
N ILE A 185 25.72 -9.37 -4.20
CA ILE A 185 25.88 -8.71 -2.90
C ILE A 185 25.92 -9.73 -1.73
N HIS A 186 25.21 -10.85 -1.86
CA HIS A 186 25.19 -11.92 -0.86
C HIS A 186 26.49 -12.74 -0.79
N ASP A 187 27.33 -12.66 -1.81
CA ASP A 187 28.61 -13.37 -1.87
C ASP A 187 29.75 -12.56 -1.23
N LEU A 188 29.51 -11.30 -0.89
CA LEU A 188 30.50 -10.43 -0.27
C LEU A 188 30.58 -10.68 1.24
N ASP A 189 31.81 -10.70 1.77
CA ASP A 189 32.07 -10.81 3.21
C ASP A 189 32.11 -9.42 3.84
N LEU A 190 30.95 -8.92 4.23
CA LEU A 190 30.75 -7.58 4.79
C LEU A 190 30.53 -7.67 6.30
N GLU A 191 31.37 -7.00 7.09
CA GLU A 191 31.24 -6.97 8.54
C GLU A 191 30.29 -5.83 9.01
N GLY A 192 29.44 -6.12 10.00
CA GLY A 192 28.61 -5.13 10.67
C GLY A 192 27.39 -4.66 9.87
N VAL A 193 27.03 -5.38 8.81
CA VAL A 193 25.88 -5.09 7.98
C VAL A 193 25.02 -6.33 7.71
N VAL A 194 23.76 -6.10 7.39
CA VAL A 194 22.78 -7.09 6.95
C VAL A 194 22.31 -6.73 5.55
N ILE A 195 22.01 -7.73 4.74
CA ILE A 195 21.48 -7.56 3.39
C ILE A 195 20.03 -8.02 3.42
N ASP A 196 19.13 -7.06 3.28
CA ASP A 196 17.69 -7.28 3.28
C ASP A 196 17.08 -7.15 1.90
N ASP A 197 16.02 -7.86 1.66
CA ASP A 197 15.16 -7.61 0.51
C ASP A 197 14.23 -6.41 0.78
N LYS A 198 13.70 -5.86 -0.31
CA LYS A 198 12.77 -4.72 -0.25
C LYS A 198 11.57 -4.97 0.68
N GLN A 199 11.04 -6.20 0.72
CA GLN A 199 9.88 -6.54 1.53
C GLN A 199 10.20 -6.47 3.03
N THR A 200 11.34 -7.00 3.45
CA THR A 200 11.83 -6.92 4.83
C THR A 200 11.96 -5.47 5.28
N VAL A 201 12.58 -4.64 4.44
CA VAL A 201 12.72 -3.20 4.71
C VAL A 201 11.37 -2.50 4.86
N ILE A 202 10.40 -2.80 4.00
CA ILE A 202 9.04 -2.24 4.08
C ILE A 202 8.36 -2.65 5.39
N GLU A 203 8.45 -3.93 5.76
CA GLU A 203 7.83 -4.45 6.98
C GLU A 203 8.46 -3.87 8.25
N SER A 204 9.72 -3.43 8.18
CA SER A 204 10.47 -2.84 9.28
C SER A 204 10.28 -1.32 9.41
N ILE A 205 9.58 -0.66 8.47
CA ILE A 205 9.24 0.77 8.63
C ILE A 205 8.43 0.96 9.92
N PRO A 206 8.86 1.86 10.81
CA PRO A 206 8.18 2.10 12.09
C PRO A 206 6.68 2.37 11.91
N SER A 207 5.87 1.74 12.72
CA SER A 207 4.40 1.75 12.70
C SER A 207 3.73 0.97 11.57
N TYR A 208 4.37 0.70 10.43
CA TYR A 208 3.74 -0.01 9.29
C TYR A 208 3.16 -1.37 9.69
N SER A 209 3.98 -2.24 10.30
CA SER A 209 3.57 -3.59 10.69
C SER A 209 2.40 -3.57 11.69
N ALA A 210 2.43 -2.66 12.68
CA ALA A 210 1.37 -2.53 13.67
C ALA A 210 0.06 -2.00 13.06
N GLU A 211 0.14 -0.99 12.21
CA GLU A 211 -1.01 -0.40 11.53
C GLU A 211 -1.62 -1.40 10.54
N HIS A 212 -0.82 -1.98 9.66
CA HIS A 212 -1.25 -2.96 8.67
C HIS A 212 -1.92 -4.18 9.32
N THR A 213 -1.31 -4.75 10.38
CA THR A 213 -1.87 -5.88 11.12
C THR A 213 -3.20 -5.52 11.78
N THR A 214 -3.27 -4.36 12.43
CA THR A 214 -4.49 -3.90 13.14
C THR A 214 -5.65 -3.71 12.16
N ILE A 215 -5.41 -3.02 11.03
CA ILE A 215 -6.47 -2.72 10.07
C ILE A 215 -6.87 -3.99 9.31
N THR A 216 -5.92 -4.85 8.97
CA THR A 216 -6.19 -6.16 8.36
C THR A 216 -7.05 -7.04 9.27
N MET A 217 -6.80 -7.04 10.59
CA MET A 217 -7.64 -7.73 11.57
C MET A 217 -9.08 -7.20 11.55
N VAL A 218 -9.28 -5.89 11.46
CA VAL A 218 -10.62 -5.26 11.35
C VAL A 218 -11.32 -5.70 10.06
N VAL A 219 -10.61 -5.74 8.93
CA VAL A 219 -11.16 -6.21 7.64
C VAL A 219 -11.61 -7.67 7.76
N TRP A 220 -10.79 -8.55 8.33
CA TRP A 220 -11.16 -9.95 8.55
C TRP A 220 -12.38 -10.10 9.45
N LEU A 221 -12.46 -9.32 10.53
CA LEU A 221 -13.63 -9.31 11.42
C LEU A 221 -14.90 -8.95 10.66
N LEU A 222 -14.83 -7.92 9.80
CA LEU A 222 -15.95 -7.51 8.97
C LEU A 222 -16.34 -8.54 7.90
N VAL A 223 -15.38 -9.26 7.32
CA VAL A 223 -15.65 -10.38 6.42
C VAL A 223 -16.41 -11.49 7.15
N ILE A 224 -16.02 -11.83 8.38
CA ILE A 224 -16.69 -12.83 9.20
C ILE A 224 -18.12 -12.38 9.52
N ILE A 225 -18.31 -11.16 10.01
CA ILE A 225 -19.64 -10.61 10.33
C ILE A 225 -20.54 -10.59 9.09
N SER A 226 -20.01 -10.10 7.95
CA SER A 226 -20.73 -10.08 6.68
C SER A 226 -21.13 -11.48 6.23
N SER A 227 -20.25 -12.46 6.40
CA SER A 227 -20.51 -13.88 6.06
C SER A 227 -21.66 -14.45 6.88
N VAL A 228 -21.72 -14.15 8.19
CA VAL A 228 -22.81 -14.58 9.09
C VAL A 228 -24.13 -13.93 8.65
N ILE A 229 -24.12 -12.62 8.38
CA ILE A 229 -25.34 -11.90 7.93
C ILE A 229 -25.87 -12.50 6.62
N ILE A 230 -24.99 -12.76 5.66
CA ILE A 230 -25.34 -13.38 4.37
C ILE A 230 -25.93 -14.77 4.61
N GLY A 231 -25.30 -15.58 5.47
CA GLY A 231 -25.79 -16.91 5.83
C GLY A 231 -27.20 -16.89 6.41
N VAL A 232 -27.44 -16.00 7.37
CA VAL A 232 -28.77 -15.80 7.98
C VAL A 232 -29.79 -15.33 6.96
N PHE A 233 -29.43 -14.39 6.08
CA PHE A 233 -30.32 -13.89 5.03
C PHE A 233 -30.75 -15.02 4.07
N TYR A 234 -29.81 -15.80 3.55
CA TYR A 234 -30.15 -16.92 2.67
C TYR A 234 -30.93 -18.03 3.39
N TYR A 235 -30.64 -18.28 4.65
CA TYR A 235 -31.39 -19.21 5.47
C TYR A 235 -32.87 -18.78 5.61
N ILE A 236 -33.14 -17.52 5.96
CA ILE A 236 -34.48 -16.98 6.07
C ILE A 236 -35.23 -17.02 4.71
N MET A 237 -34.55 -16.60 3.62
CA MET A 237 -35.11 -16.63 2.26
C MET A 237 -35.47 -18.05 1.83
N THR A 238 -34.67 -19.03 2.22
CA THR A 238 -34.95 -20.45 1.93
C THR A 238 -36.14 -20.98 2.69
N ILE A 239 -36.30 -20.63 3.99
CA ILE A 239 -37.48 -21.01 4.80
C ILE A 239 -38.74 -20.42 4.22
N GLN A 240 -38.74 -19.15 3.82
CA GLN A 240 -39.91 -18.50 3.22
C GLN A 240 -40.37 -19.18 1.94
N LYS A 241 -39.49 -19.87 1.23
CA LYS A 241 -39.81 -20.65 0.00
C LYS A 241 -40.09 -22.13 0.24
N GLU A 242 -40.12 -22.59 1.49
CA GLU A 242 -40.27 -24.01 1.86
C GLU A 242 -41.50 -24.64 1.24
N LYS A 243 -42.69 -23.95 1.28
CA LYS A 243 -43.93 -24.40 0.63
C LYS A 243 -43.76 -24.58 -0.89
N GLN A 244 -43.04 -23.67 -1.54
CA GLN A 244 -42.81 -23.76 -2.99
C GLN A 244 -41.91 -24.95 -3.33
N PHE A 245 -40.91 -25.23 -2.53
CA PHE A 245 -40.03 -26.40 -2.70
C PHE A 245 -40.75 -27.72 -2.43
N ALA A 246 -41.68 -27.76 -1.44
CA ALA A 246 -42.51 -28.93 -1.16
C ALA A 246 -43.44 -29.23 -2.35
N VAL A 247 -44.09 -28.23 -2.96
CA VAL A 247 -44.87 -28.40 -4.18
C VAL A 247 -44.03 -28.92 -5.34
N MET A 248 -42.84 -28.37 -5.58
CA MET A 248 -41.94 -28.84 -6.63
C MET A 248 -41.53 -30.32 -6.42
N LYS A 249 -41.24 -30.72 -5.18
CA LYS A 249 -40.97 -32.13 -4.84
C LYS A 249 -42.17 -33.06 -5.12
N SER A 250 -43.42 -32.57 -4.80
CA SER A 250 -44.65 -33.38 -4.99
C SER A 250 -44.97 -33.64 -6.48
N ILE A 251 -44.56 -32.75 -7.39
CA ILE A 251 -44.69 -32.92 -8.84
C ILE A 251 -43.49 -33.62 -9.49
N GLY A 252 -42.55 -34.13 -8.66
CA GLY A 252 -41.48 -35.05 -9.12
C GLY A 252 -40.16 -34.35 -9.47
N ILE A 253 -39.96 -33.05 -9.13
CA ILE A 253 -38.70 -32.36 -9.33
C ILE A 253 -37.70 -32.90 -8.30
N SER A 254 -36.51 -33.33 -8.79
CA SER A 254 -35.46 -33.92 -7.94
C SER A 254 -34.84 -32.84 -7.02
N MET A 255 -34.34 -33.25 -5.84
CA MET A 255 -33.61 -32.36 -4.93
C MET A 255 -32.38 -31.76 -5.58
N GLY A 256 -31.69 -32.47 -6.46
CA GLY A 256 -30.54 -31.96 -7.22
C GLY A 256 -30.91 -30.73 -8.09
N GLN A 257 -32.06 -30.81 -8.77
CA GLN A 257 -32.57 -29.71 -9.61
C GLN A 257 -32.95 -28.49 -8.76
N ILE A 258 -33.61 -28.70 -7.61
CA ILE A 258 -33.95 -27.63 -6.66
C ILE A 258 -32.68 -26.99 -6.11
N SER A 259 -31.68 -27.78 -5.75
CA SER A 259 -30.38 -27.28 -5.26
C SER A 259 -29.65 -26.41 -6.30
N ILE A 260 -29.58 -26.88 -7.55
CA ILE A 260 -28.97 -26.11 -8.64
C ILE A 260 -29.72 -24.78 -8.84
N MET A 261 -31.05 -24.80 -8.82
CA MET A 261 -31.86 -23.59 -8.94
C MET A 261 -31.57 -22.58 -7.83
N ILE A 262 -31.44 -23.04 -6.57
CA ILE A 262 -31.11 -22.17 -5.42
C ILE A 262 -29.71 -21.60 -5.61
N VAL A 263 -28.71 -22.41 -5.94
CA VAL A 263 -27.31 -21.96 -6.14
C VAL A 263 -27.24 -20.95 -7.28
N CYS A 264 -27.89 -21.21 -8.43
CA CYS A 264 -27.93 -20.27 -9.54
C CYS A 264 -28.58 -18.93 -9.15
N GLN A 265 -29.69 -18.97 -8.40
CA GLN A 265 -30.35 -17.77 -7.91
C GLN A 265 -29.43 -16.97 -6.99
N VAL A 266 -28.74 -17.63 -6.05
CA VAL A 266 -27.81 -17.00 -5.11
C VAL A 266 -26.62 -16.39 -5.85
N CYS A 267 -26.04 -17.14 -6.78
CA CYS A 267 -24.92 -16.70 -7.59
C CYS A 267 -25.29 -15.45 -8.41
N PHE A 268 -26.47 -15.43 -9.03
CA PHE A 268 -26.96 -14.29 -9.80
C PHE A 268 -27.12 -13.04 -8.93
N VAL A 269 -27.77 -13.18 -7.76
CA VAL A 269 -27.97 -12.06 -6.82
C VAL A 269 -26.62 -11.58 -6.26
N ALA A 270 -25.69 -12.49 -5.93
CA ALA A 270 -24.37 -12.15 -5.45
C ALA A 270 -23.54 -11.40 -6.52
N CYS A 271 -23.60 -11.82 -7.78
CA CYS A 271 -22.93 -11.13 -8.88
C CYS A 271 -23.46 -9.71 -9.07
N ILE A 272 -24.79 -9.52 -9.05
CA ILE A 272 -25.39 -8.18 -9.14
C ILE A 272 -24.98 -7.34 -7.93
N GLY A 273 -25.03 -7.91 -6.73
CA GLY A 273 -24.62 -7.22 -5.50
C GLY A 273 -23.16 -6.80 -5.53
N ALA A 274 -22.25 -7.67 -5.98
CA ALA A 274 -20.83 -7.37 -6.14
C ALA A 274 -20.61 -6.25 -7.19
N LEU A 275 -21.31 -6.31 -8.32
CA LEU A 275 -21.23 -5.27 -9.36
C LEU A 275 -21.68 -3.91 -8.83
N LEU A 276 -22.83 -3.85 -8.16
CA LEU A 276 -23.33 -2.62 -7.55
C LEU A 276 -22.38 -2.09 -6.46
N ALA A 277 -21.82 -2.97 -5.65
CA ALA A 277 -20.84 -2.59 -4.63
C ALA A 277 -19.59 -1.97 -5.24
N ASN A 278 -19.05 -2.52 -6.34
CA ASN A 278 -17.91 -1.95 -7.06
C ASN A 278 -18.25 -0.59 -7.67
N ILE A 279 -19.42 -0.44 -8.31
CA ILE A 279 -19.87 0.85 -8.87
C ILE A 279 -20.00 1.91 -7.77
N LEU A 280 -20.63 1.57 -6.65
CA LEU A 280 -20.77 2.48 -5.51
C LEU A 280 -19.41 2.86 -4.92
N ASN A 281 -18.51 1.89 -4.76
CA ASN A 281 -17.19 2.11 -4.23
C ASN A 281 -16.36 3.04 -5.13
N THR A 282 -16.35 2.79 -6.44
CA THR A 282 -15.69 3.66 -7.43
C THR A 282 -16.31 5.05 -7.46
N SER A 283 -17.64 5.16 -7.38
CA SER A 283 -18.29 6.47 -7.32
C SER A 283 -17.93 7.24 -6.05
N MET A 284 -17.78 6.52 -4.93
CA MET A 284 -17.41 7.11 -3.66
C MET A 284 -15.93 7.56 -3.66
N SER A 285 -15.02 6.84 -4.32
CA SER A 285 -13.62 7.23 -4.41
C SER A 285 -13.43 8.60 -5.09
N PHE A 286 -14.24 8.94 -6.08
CA PHE A 286 -14.23 10.27 -6.70
C PHE A 286 -14.75 11.40 -5.80
N ALA A 287 -15.49 11.08 -4.74
CA ALA A 287 -16.04 12.04 -3.80
C ALA A 287 -15.16 12.25 -2.57
N LEU A 288 -14.13 11.42 -2.40
CA LEU A 288 -13.18 11.55 -1.27
C LEU A 288 -12.26 12.76 -1.48
N PRO A 289 -11.87 13.47 -0.41
CA PRO A 289 -10.82 14.47 -0.48
C PRO A 289 -9.50 13.84 -0.98
N GLN A 290 -8.71 14.58 -1.75
CA GLN A 290 -7.40 14.13 -2.23
C GLN A 290 -6.42 13.82 -1.10
N THR A 291 -6.59 14.46 0.04
CA THR A 291 -5.80 14.20 1.26
C THR A 291 -6.13 12.88 1.97
N MET A 292 -7.20 12.19 1.55
CA MET A 292 -7.58 10.91 2.16
C MET A 292 -6.83 9.77 1.47
N PRO A 293 -5.98 9.01 2.19
CA PRO A 293 -5.23 7.90 1.63
C PRO A 293 -6.18 6.74 1.29
N TYR A 294 -6.67 6.73 0.06
CA TYR A 294 -7.54 5.68 -0.45
C TYR A 294 -7.01 5.15 -1.77
N TYR A 295 -6.66 3.87 -1.79
CA TYR A 295 -6.18 3.19 -2.98
C TYR A 295 -6.75 1.78 -3.07
N LEU A 296 -7.52 1.48 -4.10
CA LEU A 296 -8.07 0.15 -4.35
C LEU A 296 -7.63 -0.34 -5.72
N GLU A 297 -6.79 -1.37 -5.73
CA GLU A 297 -6.41 -2.05 -6.96
C GLU A 297 -7.57 -2.84 -7.54
N PHE A 298 -7.59 -2.95 -8.86
CA PHE A 298 -8.60 -3.76 -9.57
C PHE A 298 -8.53 -5.24 -9.15
N THR A 299 -7.34 -5.75 -8.92
CA THR A 299 -7.07 -7.11 -8.43
C THR A 299 -7.70 -7.36 -7.08
N ASP A 300 -7.60 -6.41 -6.14
CA ASP A 300 -8.18 -6.50 -4.80
C ASP A 300 -9.70 -6.42 -4.85
N ALA A 301 -10.23 -5.49 -5.66
CA ALA A 301 -11.66 -5.37 -5.88
C ALA A 301 -12.26 -6.66 -6.44
N LEU A 302 -11.55 -7.31 -7.38
CA LEU A 302 -11.95 -8.61 -7.94
C LEU A 302 -11.85 -9.72 -6.88
N GLY A 303 -10.77 -9.74 -6.10
CA GLY A 303 -10.55 -10.73 -5.04
C GLY A 303 -11.64 -10.69 -3.96
N VAL A 304 -11.95 -9.48 -3.46
CA VAL A 304 -13.03 -9.28 -2.46
C VAL A 304 -14.39 -9.66 -3.05
N SER A 305 -14.67 -9.31 -4.31
CA SER A 305 -15.92 -9.66 -4.99
C SER A 305 -16.05 -11.16 -5.20
N ALA A 306 -14.98 -11.84 -5.59
CA ALA A 306 -14.94 -13.29 -5.74
C ALA A 306 -15.16 -13.99 -4.39
N ALA A 307 -14.49 -13.53 -3.33
CA ALA A 307 -14.67 -14.05 -1.98
C ALA A 307 -16.14 -13.91 -1.53
N PHE A 308 -16.76 -12.75 -1.77
CA PHE A 308 -18.16 -12.52 -1.47
C PHE A 308 -19.10 -13.51 -2.19
N ILE A 309 -18.89 -13.77 -3.48
CA ILE A 309 -19.68 -14.73 -4.26
C ILE A 309 -19.46 -16.14 -3.70
N VAL A 310 -18.24 -16.54 -3.43
CA VAL A 310 -17.91 -17.86 -2.87
C VAL A 310 -18.60 -18.06 -1.52
N ILE A 311 -18.49 -17.10 -0.61
CA ILE A 311 -19.15 -17.13 0.71
C ILE A 311 -20.67 -17.24 0.55
N SER A 312 -21.25 -16.49 -0.38
CA SER A 312 -22.71 -16.55 -0.65
C SER A 312 -23.15 -17.94 -1.11
N VAL A 313 -22.40 -18.56 -2.02
CA VAL A 313 -22.67 -19.91 -2.50
C VAL A 313 -22.54 -20.93 -1.37
N PHE A 314 -21.45 -20.88 -0.57
CA PHE A 314 -21.30 -21.77 0.59
C PHE A 314 -22.45 -21.62 1.60
N SER A 315 -22.84 -20.40 1.89
CA SER A 315 -23.98 -20.12 2.80
C SER A 315 -25.30 -20.70 2.26
N SER A 316 -25.49 -20.67 0.92
CA SER A 316 -26.67 -21.28 0.29
C SER A 316 -26.68 -22.80 0.40
N LEU A 317 -25.52 -23.45 0.33
CA LEU A 317 -25.41 -24.90 0.48
C LEU A 317 -25.87 -25.37 1.87
N LEU A 318 -25.54 -24.61 2.93
CA LEU A 318 -26.04 -24.89 4.28
C LEU A 318 -27.56 -24.80 4.36
N SER A 319 -28.17 -23.85 3.64
CA SER A 319 -29.63 -23.72 3.56
C SER A 319 -30.28 -24.88 2.80
N ILE A 320 -29.65 -25.41 1.76
CA ILE A 320 -30.13 -26.55 0.98
C ILE A 320 -30.22 -27.83 1.84
N ILE A 321 -29.29 -28.05 2.76
CA ILE A 321 -29.34 -29.20 3.68
C ILE A 321 -30.67 -29.20 4.48
N LYS A 322 -31.18 -28.04 4.84
CA LYS A 322 -32.48 -27.95 5.52
C LYS A 322 -33.64 -28.26 4.59
N VAL A 323 -33.63 -27.70 3.37
CA VAL A 323 -34.68 -27.97 2.36
C VAL A 323 -34.75 -29.44 1.99
N SER A 324 -33.62 -30.13 1.96
CA SER A 324 -33.59 -31.58 1.66
C SER A 324 -34.40 -32.42 2.65
N LYS A 325 -34.50 -31.98 3.90
CA LYS A 325 -35.22 -32.66 4.99
C LYS A 325 -36.73 -32.32 5.05
N VAL A 326 -37.21 -31.42 4.19
CA VAL A 326 -38.62 -31.04 4.14
C VAL A 326 -39.47 -32.19 3.58
N ASP A 327 -40.42 -32.64 4.37
CA ASP A 327 -41.43 -33.63 3.94
C ASP A 327 -42.58 -32.95 3.24
N PRO A 328 -42.83 -33.21 1.93
CA PRO A 328 -43.92 -32.61 1.19
C PRO A 328 -45.31 -32.84 1.82
N MET A 329 -45.48 -34.01 2.47
CA MET A 329 -46.79 -34.36 3.08
C MET A 329 -47.09 -33.50 4.34
N MET A 330 -46.07 -33.15 5.14
CA MET A 330 -46.23 -32.30 6.32
C MET A 330 -46.52 -30.84 5.96
N VAL A 331 -45.97 -30.35 4.85
CA VAL A 331 -46.10 -28.94 4.45
C VAL A 331 -47.40 -28.67 3.70
N ILE A 332 -47.91 -29.64 2.95
CA ILE A 332 -49.16 -29.51 2.18
C ILE A 332 -50.38 -29.93 2.98
N GLY A 333 -50.21 -30.88 3.94
CA GLY A 333 -51.28 -31.42 4.79
C GLY A 333 -51.45 -30.77 6.17
N GLY A 334 -50.60 -29.84 6.54
CA GLY A 334 -50.49 -29.31 7.92
C GLY A 334 -51.17 -27.99 8.22
N GLU A 335 -52.43 -27.81 7.81
CA GLU A 335 -53.37 -26.90 8.44
C GLU A 335 -54.51 -27.71 9.00
N GLN A 336 -54.33 -28.32 10.18
CA GLN A 336 -55.39 -28.65 11.10
C GLN A 336 -55.02 -28.11 12.47
#